data_a73d23301c39dcfc00b1df501ff93881
#
_entry.id   a73d23301c39dcfc00b1df501ff93881
#
_cell.length_a   1.000
_cell.length_b   1.000
_cell.length_c   1.000
_cell.angle_alpha   90.00
_cell.angle_beta   90.00
_cell.angle_gamma   90.00
#
_symmetry.space_group_name_H-M   'P 1'
#
loop_
_entity.id
_entity.type
_entity.pdbx_description
1 polymer ?
#
loop_
_entity_poly.entity_id
_entity_poly.type
_entity_poly.pdbx_seq_one_letter_code
_entity_poly.pdbx_strand_id
1 'polypeptide(L)' 'MEQNSAQLLAEIRTSLHAAVAAHDDAERRRQHAHHAADLSADVILRRDSTDEQRRTAGIYLEQAVAMRDDPTAAR' A
#
# COMPACT_ATOMS: atom_id res chain seq x y z
N MET A 1 -5.97 18.62 8.34
CA MET A 1 -5.06 17.98 9.30
C MET A 1 -4.24 16.91 8.60
N GLU A 2 -2.95 16.94 8.86
CA GLU A 2 -2.08 15.92 8.29
C GLU A 2 -2.22 14.60 9.03
N GLN A 3 -2.19 13.52 8.29
CA GLN A 3 -2.15 12.19 8.87
C GLN A 3 -0.73 11.89 9.37
N ASN A 4 -0.64 11.25 10.52
CA ASN A 4 0.65 10.79 11.02
C ASN A 4 0.97 9.41 10.41
N SER A 5 2.20 8.92 10.66
CA SER A 5 2.65 7.65 10.07
C SER A 5 1.79 6.47 10.50
N ALA A 6 1.31 6.46 11.75
CA ALA A 6 0.45 5.37 12.21
C ALA A 6 -0.89 5.36 11.47
N GLN A 7 -1.47 6.53 11.22
CA GLN A 7 -2.71 6.65 10.43
C GLN A 7 -2.50 6.21 8.98
N LEU A 8 -1.37 6.59 8.40
CA LEU A 8 -1.03 6.19 7.04
C LEU A 8 -0.86 4.66 6.95
N LEU A 9 -0.21 4.06 7.93
CA LEU A 9 -0.06 2.60 7.94
C LEU A 9 -1.40 1.89 8.04
N ALA A 10 -2.33 2.42 8.82
CA ALA A 10 -3.68 1.86 8.89
C ALA A 10 -4.41 1.98 7.55
N GLU A 11 -4.27 3.10 6.87
CA GLU A 11 -4.87 3.30 5.55
C GLU A 11 -4.25 2.39 4.50
N ILE A 12 -2.93 2.19 4.54
CA ILE A 12 -2.25 1.24 3.66
C ILE A 12 -2.84 -0.16 3.83
N ARG A 13 -3.00 -0.59 5.07
CA ARG A 13 -3.57 -1.91 5.36
C ARG A 13 -4.97 -2.04 4.80
N THR A 14 -5.80 -1.01 4.96
CA THR A 14 -7.15 -0.99 4.39
C THR A 14 -7.10 -1.10 2.88
N SER A 15 -6.21 -0.37 2.22
CA SER A 15 -6.06 -0.41 0.76
C SER A 15 -5.59 -1.77 0.28
N LEU A 16 -4.66 -2.42 1.00
CA LEU A 16 -4.21 -3.77 0.64
C LEU A 16 -5.34 -4.79 0.78
N HIS A 17 -6.15 -4.68 1.82
CA HIS A 17 -7.32 -5.55 1.99
C HIS A 17 -8.33 -5.32 0.86
N ALA A 18 -8.55 -4.07 0.47
CA ALA A 18 -9.44 -3.74 -0.64
C ALA A 18 -8.92 -4.33 -1.96
N ALA A 19 -7.61 -4.31 -2.16
CA ALA A 19 -7.01 -4.90 -3.35
C ALA A 19 -7.24 -6.41 -3.40
N VAL A 20 -7.09 -7.09 -2.26
CA VAL A 20 -7.36 -8.53 -2.18
C VAL A 20 -8.82 -8.82 -2.42
N ALA A 21 -9.72 -8.01 -1.85
CA ALA A 21 -11.16 -8.18 -2.04
C ALA A 21 -11.59 -7.97 -3.49
N ALA A 22 -10.84 -7.19 -4.25
CA ALA A 22 -11.11 -6.93 -5.67
C ALA A 22 -10.40 -7.93 -6.58
N HIS A 23 -10.27 -9.18 -6.15
CA HIS A 23 -9.49 -10.19 -6.87
C HIS A 23 -10.01 -10.48 -8.28
N ASP A 24 -11.30 -10.26 -8.53
CA ASP A 24 -11.94 -10.50 -9.84
C ASP A 24 -12.02 -9.21 -10.68
N ASP A 25 -11.51 -8.08 -10.19
CA ASP A 25 -11.51 -6.80 -10.89
C ASP A 25 -10.07 -6.29 -10.92
N ALA A 26 -9.38 -6.57 -12.02
CA ALA A 26 -7.96 -6.27 -12.15
C ALA A 26 -7.67 -4.76 -12.04
N GLU A 27 -8.55 -3.93 -12.63
CA GLU A 27 -8.32 -2.49 -12.58
C GLU A 27 -8.50 -1.93 -11.17
N ARG A 28 -9.56 -2.35 -10.48
CA ARG A 28 -9.80 -1.90 -9.11
C ARG A 28 -8.68 -2.37 -8.18
N ARG A 29 -8.23 -3.61 -8.34
CA ARG A 29 -7.11 -4.14 -7.57
C ARG A 29 -5.86 -3.30 -7.80
N ARG A 30 -5.57 -2.97 -9.05
CA ARG A 30 -4.41 -2.15 -9.40
C ARG A 30 -4.50 -0.76 -8.79
N GLN A 31 -5.68 -0.15 -8.80
CA GLN A 31 -5.89 1.16 -8.20
C GLN A 31 -5.64 1.15 -6.69
N HIS A 32 -6.18 0.16 -6.00
CA HIS A 32 -5.96 0.04 -4.55
C HIS A 32 -4.50 -0.24 -4.23
N ALA A 33 -3.85 -1.11 -5.01
CA ALA A 33 -2.45 -1.43 -4.81
C ALA A 33 -1.56 -0.21 -5.07
N HIS A 34 -1.87 0.57 -6.10
CA HIS A 34 -1.14 1.79 -6.40
C HIS A 34 -1.25 2.80 -5.26
N HIS A 35 -2.46 2.97 -4.73
CA HIS A 35 -2.69 3.86 -3.60
C HIS A 35 -1.90 3.41 -2.37
N ALA A 36 -1.90 2.10 -2.09
CA ALA A 36 -1.14 1.55 -0.99
C ALA A 36 0.37 1.78 -1.19
N ALA A 37 0.87 1.63 -2.42
CA ALA A 37 2.28 1.87 -2.72
C ALA A 37 2.66 3.33 -2.48
N ASP A 38 1.83 4.27 -2.92
CA ASP A 38 2.08 5.70 -2.72
C ASP A 38 2.13 6.05 -1.24
N LEU A 39 1.19 5.55 -0.46
CA LEU A 39 1.17 5.81 0.98
C LEU A 39 2.36 5.18 1.69
N SER A 40 2.77 3.97 1.25
CA SER A 40 3.91 3.29 1.83
C SER A 40 5.20 4.08 1.60
N ALA A 41 5.38 4.60 0.39
CA ALA A 41 6.53 5.44 0.08
C ALA A 41 6.52 6.71 0.94
N ASP A 42 5.35 7.31 1.16
CA ASP A 42 5.22 8.49 2.00
C ASP A 42 5.69 8.20 3.44
N VAL A 43 5.27 7.07 4.01
CA VAL A 43 5.71 6.70 5.36
C VAL A 43 7.23 6.53 5.42
N ILE A 44 7.83 5.89 4.41
CA ILE A 44 9.27 5.66 4.37
C ILE A 44 10.02 6.99 4.35
N LEU A 45 9.50 8.00 3.66
CA LEU A 45 10.17 9.27 3.46
C LEU A 45 9.88 10.30 4.56
N ARG A 46 8.90 10.05 5.42
CA ARG A 46 8.55 11.02 6.47
C ARG A 46 9.59 11.03 7.57
N ARG A 47 9.88 12.23 8.07
CA ARG A 47 10.83 12.41 9.17
C ARG A 47 10.32 11.85 10.49
N ASP A 48 9.00 11.90 10.69
CA ASP A 48 8.37 11.47 11.95
C ASP A 48 8.12 9.97 12.01
N SER A 49 8.45 9.22 10.96
CA SER A 49 8.33 7.77 10.97
C SER A 49 9.45 7.15 11.80
N THR A 50 9.10 6.15 12.61
CA THR A 50 10.09 5.36 13.33
C THR A 50 10.74 4.35 12.37
N ASP A 51 11.86 3.76 12.78
CA ASP A 51 12.50 2.71 11.99
C ASP A 51 11.58 1.52 11.80
N GLU A 52 10.80 1.17 12.83
CA GLU A 52 9.83 0.08 12.73
C GLU A 52 8.73 0.41 11.74
N GLN A 53 8.23 1.65 11.76
CA GLN A 53 7.20 2.08 10.81
C GLN A 53 7.72 2.04 9.38
N ARG A 54 8.97 2.46 9.15
CA ARG A 54 9.58 2.40 7.83
C ARG A 54 9.75 0.96 7.36
N ARG A 55 10.12 0.06 8.25
CA ARG A 55 10.26 -1.36 7.93
C ARG A 55 8.92 -1.97 7.53
N THR A 56 7.87 -1.68 8.31
CA THR A 56 6.52 -2.14 8.02
C THR A 56 6.03 -1.59 6.68
N ALA A 57 6.26 -0.30 6.43
CA ALA A 57 5.88 0.33 5.16
C ALA A 57 6.64 -0.30 4.00
N GLY A 58 7.91 -0.67 4.19
CA GLY A 58 8.69 -1.36 3.17
C GLY A 58 8.08 -2.69 2.77
N ILE A 59 7.62 -3.47 3.75
CA ILE A 59 6.95 -4.74 3.51
C ILE A 59 5.65 -4.51 2.73
N TYR A 60 4.86 -3.52 3.16
CA TYR A 60 3.61 -3.18 2.47
C TYR A 60 3.86 -2.70 1.05
N LEU A 61 4.93 -1.93 0.85
CA LEU A 61 5.29 -1.45 -0.48
C LEU A 61 5.58 -2.63 -1.42
N GLU A 62 6.35 -3.61 -0.95
CA GLU A 62 6.64 -4.81 -1.73
C GLU A 62 5.36 -5.54 -2.11
N GLN A 63 4.44 -5.69 -1.16
CA GLN A 63 3.16 -6.35 -1.42
C GLN A 63 2.33 -5.58 -2.41
N ALA A 64 2.27 -4.25 -2.25
CA ALA A 64 1.49 -3.39 -3.13
C ALA A 64 2.03 -3.41 -4.57
N VAL A 65 3.35 -3.35 -4.73
CA VAL A 65 3.98 -3.39 -6.05
C VAL A 65 3.74 -4.74 -6.72
N ALA A 66 3.83 -5.83 -5.96
CA ALA A 66 3.56 -7.15 -6.49
C ALA A 66 2.12 -7.28 -6.99
N MET A 67 1.16 -6.75 -6.25
CA MET A 67 -0.24 -6.76 -6.66
C MET A 67 -0.49 -5.89 -7.88
N ARG A 68 0.13 -4.70 -7.92
CA ARG A 68 -0.05 -3.77 -9.01
C ARG A 68 0.51 -4.33 -10.32
N ASP A 69 1.66 -4.98 -10.23
CA ASP A 69 2.40 -5.43 -11.41
C ASP A 69 2.16 -6.90 -11.75
N ASP A 70 1.23 -7.56 -11.07
CA ASP A 70 0.94 -8.98 -11.28
C ASP A 70 0.37 -9.21 -12.68
N PRO A 71 1.10 -9.94 -13.56
CA PRO A 71 0.62 -10.16 -14.92
C PRO A 71 -0.64 -11.04 -14.99
N THR A 72 -0.87 -11.89 -13.99
CA THR A 72 -2.08 -12.72 -13.96
C THR A 72 -3.32 -11.88 -13.72
N ALA A 73 -3.17 -10.70 -13.12
CA ALA A 73 -4.28 -9.80 -12.88
C ALA A 73 -4.82 -9.17 -14.17
N ALA A 74 -4.03 -9.19 -15.24
CA ALA A 74 -4.41 -8.58 -16.53
C ALA A 74 -5.24 -9.52 -17.42
N ARG A 75 -5.47 -10.73 -16.99
CA ARG A 75 -6.23 -11.73 -17.77
C ARG A 75 -7.71 -11.73 -17.44
#